data_b77871e0c6a0d62390e06655910c7bd7
#
_entry.id   b77871e0c6a0d62390e06655910c7bd7
#
_cell.length_a   1.000
_cell.length_b   1.000
_cell.length_c   1.000
_cell.angle_alpha   90.00
_cell.angle_beta   90.00
_cell.angle_gamma   90.00
#
_symmetry.space_group_name_H-M   'P 1'
#
loop_
_entity.id
_entity.type
_entity.pdbx_description
1 polymer ?
#
loop_
_entity_poly.entity_id
_entity_poly.type
_entity_poly.pdbx_seq_one_letter_code
_entity_poly.pdbx_strand_id
1 'polypeptide(L)'
;MADPQKLCKKVLLCGYYGEHNLGDDALLEVLLSQLPQGWEPLVTARDQAMVQRRFGVATTDRRSLRGVLRALAGCDALVLGGGSLLQDSTSFKSLLYYAALIGAARLQGKRVCLWGQGLGPLHRRRSRLLVRSLLPLANAISWRDPASASLAADWGIEAPVGTDPVWGLAPRAWQGKGGPIVLCWRPVAQLQGTAWAPYLKALDQLAANADRAVLWLPFHLDQDQGLLEALNAEGLVPSRLMERSHELAVDDPAAALEQFAGASLVLAMRLHGLILAALAGAPCAALSYDPKVAAAAKAIGCPLQLLGEGANPSLAALWESTLDRPPLSERVAWLRREALTHQHLLRRLLSPEG
;
A
#
# COMPACT_ATOMS: atom_id res chain seq x y z
N MET A 1 17.60 -40.36 -16.68
CA MET A 1 16.66 -40.12 -15.56
C MET A 1 17.26 -38.99 -14.73
N ALA A 2 16.70 -37.79 -14.83
CA ALA A 2 17.19 -36.66 -14.04
C ALA A 2 16.64 -36.79 -12.60
N ASP A 3 17.53 -36.53 -11.66
CA ASP A 3 17.32 -36.61 -10.20
C ASP A 3 16.16 -35.66 -9.80
N PRO A 4 15.13 -36.12 -9.08
CA PRO A 4 13.99 -35.28 -8.69
C PRO A 4 14.27 -34.34 -7.49
N GLN A 5 15.46 -34.22 -6.99
CA GLN A 5 15.88 -33.23 -6.01
C GLN A 5 16.39 -31.95 -6.72
N LYS A 6 15.53 -31.29 -7.50
CA LYS A 6 15.78 -29.91 -7.90
C LYS A 6 15.78 -29.08 -6.61
N LEU A 7 16.96 -28.72 -6.10
CA LEU A 7 17.12 -27.87 -4.92
C LEU A 7 16.21 -26.65 -5.06
N CYS A 8 15.22 -26.57 -4.18
CA CYS A 8 14.30 -25.43 -4.13
C CYS A 8 15.11 -24.19 -3.74
N LYS A 9 15.15 -23.17 -4.58
CA LYS A 9 15.83 -21.91 -4.30
C LYS A 9 15.04 -21.11 -3.28
N LYS A 10 15.74 -20.40 -2.38
CA LYS A 10 15.12 -19.59 -1.35
C LYS A 10 15.23 -18.10 -1.64
N VAL A 11 14.15 -17.36 -1.42
CA VAL A 11 14.14 -15.92 -1.57
C VAL A 11 13.69 -15.24 -0.26
N LEU A 12 14.52 -14.31 0.21
CA LEU A 12 14.14 -13.45 1.33
C LEU A 12 13.30 -12.28 0.81
N LEU A 13 12.04 -12.21 1.24
CA LEU A 13 11.14 -11.12 0.95
C LEU A 13 11.16 -10.14 2.12
N CYS A 14 11.57 -8.91 1.85
CA CYS A 14 11.73 -7.88 2.86
C CYS A 14 10.83 -6.69 2.57
N GLY A 15 9.96 -6.37 3.52
CA GLY A 15 8.99 -5.28 3.43
C GLY A 15 8.49 -4.85 4.80
N TYR A 16 7.40 -4.09 4.84
CA TYR A 16 6.76 -3.64 6.08
C TYR A 16 5.63 -4.60 6.49
N TYR A 17 5.93 -5.91 6.49
CA TYR A 17 4.97 -6.98 6.66
C TYR A 17 4.70 -7.31 8.13
N GLY A 18 3.46 -7.75 8.42
CA GLY A 18 3.02 -8.09 9.76
C GLY A 18 2.89 -6.88 10.70
N GLU A 19 2.66 -5.70 10.16
CA GLU A 19 2.47 -4.46 10.93
C GLU A 19 0.98 -4.08 11.01
N HIS A 20 0.08 -5.04 10.75
CA HIS A 20 -1.39 -4.84 10.75
C HIS A 20 -1.83 -3.70 9.81
N ASN A 21 -1.21 -3.63 8.64
CA ASN A 21 -1.51 -2.68 7.58
C ASN A 21 -1.97 -3.44 6.34
N LEU A 22 -3.25 -3.33 6.01
CA LEU A 22 -3.86 -4.02 4.87
C LEU A 22 -3.16 -3.73 3.54
N GLY A 23 -2.58 -2.53 3.38
CA GLY A 23 -1.85 -2.17 2.16
C GLY A 23 -0.54 -2.93 1.99
N ASP A 24 0.24 -3.11 3.07
CA ASP A 24 1.49 -3.87 3.02
C ASP A 24 1.21 -5.37 2.93
N ASP A 25 0.10 -5.85 3.52
CA ASP A 25 -0.37 -7.23 3.36
C ASP A 25 -0.81 -7.51 1.92
N ALA A 26 -1.49 -6.55 1.26
CA ALA A 26 -1.83 -6.63 -0.16
C ALA A 26 -0.59 -6.68 -1.06
N LEU A 27 0.45 -5.89 -0.75
CA LEU A 27 1.73 -5.95 -1.45
C LEU A 27 2.40 -7.32 -1.30
N LEU A 28 2.37 -7.91 -0.11
CA LEU A 28 2.91 -9.25 0.14
C LEU A 28 2.15 -10.32 -0.63
N GLU A 29 0.82 -10.26 -0.63
CA GLU A 29 -0.04 -11.19 -1.37
C GLU A 29 0.28 -11.19 -2.88
N VAL A 30 0.38 -10.01 -3.47
CA VAL A 30 0.77 -9.88 -4.88
C VAL A 30 2.16 -10.40 -5.13
N LEU A 31 3.14 -10.05 -4.27
CA LEU A 31 4.52 -10.50 -4.43
C LEU A 31 4.63 -12.03 -4.37
N LEU A 32 3.96 -12.66 -3.41
CA LEU A 32 3.93 -14.13 -3.28
C LEU A 32 3.31 -14.79 -4.51
N SER A 33 2.22 -14.25 -5.04
CA SER A 33 1.54 -14.75 -6.24
C SER A 33 2.40 -14.66 -7.52
N GLN A 34 3.37 -13.78 -7.53
CA GLN A 34 4.25 -13.53 -8.68
C GLN A 34 5.55 -14.35 -8.67
N LEU A 35 5.87 -14.99 -7.55
CA LEU A 35 7.08 -15.83 -7.47
C LEU A 35 7.03 -16.98 -8.47
N PRO A 36 8.12 -17.25 -9.21
CA PRO A 36 8.18 -18.40 -10.10
C PRO A 36 8.23 -19.72 -9.32
N GLN A 37 7.78 -20.79 -9.95
CA GLN A 37 7.86 -22.14 -9.38
C GLN A 37 9.31 -22.52 -9.01
N GLY A 38 9.46 -23.24 -7.92
CA GLY A 38 10.77 -23.66 -7.42
C GLY A 38 11.47 -22.64 -6.52
N TRP A 39 10.78 -21.55 -6.15
CA TRP A 39 11.27 -20.61 -5.15
C TRP A 39 10.44 -20.69 -3.87
N GLU A 40 11.13 -20.90 -2.75
CA GLU A 40 10.56 -20.87 -1.41
C GLU A 40 10.69 -19.47 -0.80
N PRO A 41 9.61 -18.80 -0.45
CA PRO A 41 9.66 -17.51 0.22
C PRO A 41 10.00 -17.67 1.72
N LEU A 42 10.92 -16.82 2.20
CA LEU A 42 11.14 -16.53 3.61
C LEU A 42 10.82 -15.04 3.82
N VAL A 43 9.83 -14.72 4.64
CA VAL A 43 9.30 -13.35 4.78
C VAL A 43 9.79 -12.71 6.08
N THR A 44 10.31 -11.47 5.98
CA THR A 44 10.58 -10.68 7.19
C THR A 44 9.28 -10.09 7.72
N ALA A 45 8.88 -10.39 8.95
CA ALA A 45 7.62 -9.94 9.52
C ALA A 45 7.77 -9.50 10.98
N ARG A 46 6.91 -8.53 11.41
CA ARG A 46 6.78 -8.17 12.84
C ARG A 46 5.93 -9.21 13.56
N ASP A 47 4.68 -9.35 13.14
CA ASP A 47 3.80 -10.43 13.60
C ASP A 47 3.98 -11.65 12.69
N GLN A 48 4.97 -12.49 13.06
CA GLN A 48 5.31 -13.68 12.32
C GLN A 48 4.15 -14.69 12.29
N ALA A 49 3.45 -14.83 13.42
CA ALA A 49 2.36 -15.80 13.55
C ALA A 49 1.18 -15.43 12.63
N MET A 50 0.84 -14.15 12.52
CA MET A 50 -0.19 -13.67 11.61
C MET A 50 0.19 -13.94 10.16
N VAL A 51 1.42 -13.58 9.75
CA VAL A 51 1.91 -13.79 8.37
C VAL A 51 1.95 -15.27 8.02
N GLN A 52 2.43 -16.14 8.93
CA GLN A 52 2.43 -17.59 8.73
C GLN A 52 1.02 -18.16 8.54
N ARG A 53 0.08 -17.77 9.41
CA ARG A 53 -1.32 -18.25 9.32
C ARG A 53 -1.99 -17.82 8.02
N ARG A 54 -1.79 -16.55 7.61
CA ARG A 54 -2.46 -15.98 6.43
C ARG A 54 -1.88 -16.50 5.12
N PHE A 55 -0.56 -16.54 5.00
CA PHE A 55 0.11 -16.79 3.73
C PHE A 55 0.76 -18.18 3.62
N GLY A 56 0.81 -18.95 4.71
CA GLY A 56 1.41 -20.29 4.70
C GLY A 56 2.92 -20.30 4.45
N VAL A 57 3.64 -19.21 4.76
CA VAL A 57 5.05 -19.01 4.44
C VAL A 57 5.93 -19.00 5.68
N ALA A 58 7.21 -19.38 5.54
CA ALA A 58 8.20 -19.22 6.60
C ALA A 58 8.51 -17.75 6.86
N THR A 59 8.76 -17.41 8.12
CA THR A 59 9.01 -16.01 8.53
C THR A 59 10.26 -15.87 9.39
N THR A 60 10.79 -14.64 9.42
CA THR A 60 11.85 -14.23 10.35
C THR A 60 11.52 -12.85 10.92
N ASP A 61 11.93 -12.60 12.18
CA ASP A 61 11.66 -11.33 12.86
C ASP A 61 12.37 -10.16 12.17
N ARG A 62 11.60 -9.27 11.54
CA ARG A 62 12.14 -8.08 10.84
C ARG A 62 12.85 -7.08 11.76
N ARG A 63 12.59 -7.10 13.08
CA ARG A 63 13.23 -6.22 14.06
C ARG A 63 14.63 -6.69 14.46
N SER A 64 14.96 -7.94 14.20
CA SER A 64 16.27 -8.53 14.46
C SER A 64 17.18 -8.48 13.24
N LEU A 65 17.94 -7.40 13.05
CA LEU A 65 18.87 -7.29 11.91
C LEU A 65 19.81 -8.51 11.83
N ARG A 66 20.32 -8.98 12.98
CA ARG A 66 21.19 -10.21 13.03
C ARG A 66 20.42 -11.45 12.59
N GLY A 67 19.15 -11.57 13.00
CA GLY A 67 18.27 -12.68 12.59
C GLY A 67 18.05 -12.67 11.08
N VAL A 68 17.71 -11.50 10.53
CA VAL A 68 17.46 -11.34 9.09
C VAL A 68 18.74 -11.56 8.26
N LEU A 69 19.90 -11.08 8.70
CA LEU A 69 21.18 -11.33 8.01
C LEU A 69 21.56 -12.82 8.03
N ARG A 70 21.27 -13.54 9.13
CA ARG A 70 21.44 -15.00 9.21
C ARG A 70 20.47 -15.72 8.27
N ALA A 71 19.21 -15.30 8.24
CA ALA A 71 18.19 -15.81 7.32
C ALA A 71 18.59 -15.58 5.85
N LEU A 72 19.09 -14.38 5.53
CA LEU A 72 19.60 -14.02 4.21
C LEU A 72 20.74 -14.95 3.78
N ALA A 73 21.63 -15.36 4.70
CA ALA A 73 22.72 -16.27 4.38
C ALA A 73 22.23 -17.61 3.77
N GLY A 74 21.07 -18.10 4.21
CA GLY A 74 20.42 -19.30 3.69
C GLY A 74 19.55 -19.11 2.44
N CYS A 75 19.50 -17.89 1.86
CA CYS A 75 18.70 -17.60 0.67
C CYS A 75 19.58 -17.36 -0.55
N ASP A 76 19.01 -17.49 -1.76
CA ASP A 76 19.67 -17.27 -3.05
C ASP A 76 19.41 -15.85 -3.60
N ALA A 77 18.34 -15.21 -3.13
CA ALA A 77 17.97 -13.87 -3.54
C ALA A 77 17.36 -13.05 -2.39
N LEU A 78 17.47 -11.73 -2.50
CA LEU A 78 16.79 -10.74 -1.68
C LEU A 78 15.84 -9.93 -2.56
N VAL A 79 14.57 -9.84 -2.17
CA VAL A 79 13.59 -8.96 -2.79
C VAL A 79 13.10 -7.95 -1.76
N LEU A 80 13.32 -6.67 -2.01
CA LEU A 80 12.63 -5.60 -1.32
C LEU A 80 11.28 -5.41 -2.02
N GLY A 81 10.22 -5.82 -1.33
CA GLY A 81 8.88 -5.91 -1.91
C GLY A 81 8.05 -4.68 -1.63
N GLY A 82 7.70 -3.95 -2.67
CA GLY A 82 6.72 -2.87 -2.68
C GLY A 82 6.89 -1.75 -1.64
N GLY A 83 6.05 -0.74 -1.75
CA GLY A 83 6.05 0.36 -0.81
C GLY A 83 7.21 1.36 -1.00
N SER A 84 7.41 2.26 -0.04
CA SER A 84 8.54 3.21 -0.01
C SER A 84 9.48 2.84 1.12
N LEU A 85 10.31 1.82 0.91
CA LEU A 85 11.26 1.34 1.91
C LEU A 85 12.51 2.23 1.97
N LEU A 86 12.92 2.78 0.83
CA LEU A 86 14.08 3.66 0.69
C LEU A 86 13.68 5.13 0.87
N GLN A 87 13.36 5.52 2.11
CA GLN A 87 12.91 6.86 2.49
C GLN A 87 13.43 7.25 3.89
N ASP A 88 13.42 8.54 4.23
CA ASP A 88 13.91 9.03 5.53
C ASP A 88 12.90 9.85 6.35
N SER A 89 11.62 9.83 5.92
CA SER A 89 10.54 10.53 6.64
C SER A 89 10.20 9.87 7.97
N THR A 90 10.32 8.54 8.07
CA THR A 90 10.10 7.82 9.33
C THR A 90 11.37 7.76 10.17
N SER A 91 12.47 7.26 9.62
CA SER A 91 13.72 7.10 10.37
C SER A 91 14.92 6.84 9.45
N PHE A 92 16.04 7.51 9.73
CA PHE A 92 17.31 7.19 9.07
C PHE A 92 17.80 5.78 9.42
N LYS A 93 17.47 5.26 10.62
CA LYS A 93 17.82 3.88 11.02
C LYS A 93 17.17 2.83 10.13
N SER A 94 15.91 3.09 9.70
CA SER A 94 15.21 2.20 8.75
C SER A 94 15.95 2.13 7.42
N LEU A 95 16.43 3.26 6.91
CA LEU A 95 17.22 3.30 5.68
C LEU A 95 18.54 2.53 5.81
N LEU A 96 19.25 2.67 6.96
CA LEU A 96 20.46 1.89 7.24
C LEU A 96 20.20 0.39 7.30
N TYR A 97 19.05 -0.02 7.83
CA TYR A 97 18.64 -1.43 7.87
C TYR A 97 18.56 -2.02 6.45
N TYR A 98 17.83 -1.36 5.53
CA TYR A 98 17.73 -1.83 4.15
C TYR A 98 19.09 -1.75 3.41
N ALA A 99 19.88 -0.73 3.70
CA ALA A 99 21.24 -0.62 3.17
C ALA A 99 22.13 -1.81 3.59
N ALA A 100 22.06 -2.20 4.87
CA ALA A 100 22.81 -3.36 5.37
C ALA A 100 22.37 -4.66 4.69
N LEU A 101 21.08 -4.86 4.45
CA LEU A 101 20.56 -6.05 3.77
C LEU A 101 21.00 -6.11 2.30
N ILE A 102 20.90 -5.00 1.55
CA ILE A 102 21.34 -4.93 0.16
C ILE A 102 22.84 -5.18 0.07
N GLY A 103 23.65 -4.51 0.91
CA GLY A 103 25.09 -4.69 0.95
C GLY A 103 25.50 -6.12 1.29
N ALA A 104 24.89 -6.70 2.32
CA ALA A 104 25.15 -8.08 2.72
C ALA A 104 24.76 -9.10 1.65
N ALA A 105 23.64 -8.89 0.95
CA ALA A 105 23.23 -9.75 -0.15
C ALA A 105 24.27 -9.72 -1.30
N ARG A 106 24.72 -8.52 -1.67
CA ARG A 106 25.72 -8.35 -2.74
C ARG A 106 27.09 -8.95 -2.38
N LEU A 107 27.55 -8.73 -1.16
CA LEU A 107 28.81 -9.34 -0.66
C LEU A 107 28.78 -10.87 -0.67
N GLN A 108 27.59 -11.47 -0.53
CA GLN A 108 27.37 -12.91 -0.60
C GLN A 108 27.05 -13.41 -2.03
N GLY A 109 27.16 -12.55 -3.06
CA GLY A 109 26.88 -12.91 -4.45
C GLY A 109 25.41 -13.18 -4.77
N LYS A 110 24.48 -12.75 -3.88
CA LYS A 110 23.04 -13.01 -4.05
C LYS A 110 22.39 -12.01 -5.00
N ARG A 111 21.31 -12.43 -5.67
CA ARG A 111 20.50 -11.55 -6.52
C ARG A 111 19.70 -10.59 -5.64
N VAL A 112 19.66 -9.32 -6.00
CA VAL A 112 18.90 -8.27 -5.30
C VAL A 112 17.87 -7.65 -6.24
N CYS A 113 16.60 -7.66 -5.84
CA CYS A 113 15.50 -7.02 -6.55
C CYS A 113 14.88 -5.89 -5.71
N LEU A 114 14.71 -4.73 -6.30
CA LEU A 114 13.86 -3.67 -5.78
C LEU A 114 12.54 -3.70 -6.58
N TRP A 115 11.56 -4.39 -6.03
CA TRP A 115 10.31 -4.70 -6.71
C TRP A 115 9.22 -3.67 -6.39
N GLY A 116 8.74 -2.95 -7.40
CA GLY A 116 7.65 -1.98 -7.24
C GLY A 116 7.92 -0.91 -6.18
N GLN A 117 9.17 -0.41 -6.12
CA GLN A 117 9.57 0.53 -5.08
C GLN A 117 9.08 1.95 -5.38
N GLY A 118 8.62 2.63 -4.31
CA GLY A 118 8.55 4.08 -4.27
C GLY A 118 9.85 4.64 -3.70
N LEU A 119 10.45 5.62 -4.35
CA LEU A 119 11.69 6.24 -3.93
C LEU A 119 11.44 7.55 -3.18
N GLY A 120 11.84 7.58 -1.91
CA GLY A 120 11.69 8.75 -1.05
C GLY A 120 10.31 8.84 -0.34
N PRO A 121 10.06 9.99 0.36
CA PRO A 121 10.89 11.21 0.34
C PRO A 121 12.26 11.03 1.01
N LEU A 122 13.25 11.78 0.48
CA LEU A 122 14.62 11.81 0.98
C LEU A 122 15.01 13.27 1.29
N HIS A 123 14.76 13.70 2.53
CA HIS A 123 14.97 15.07 2.96
C HIS A 123 16.45 15.38 3.25
N ARG A 124 17.19 14.37 3.75
CA ARG A 124 18.57 14.56 4.19
C ARG A 124 19.55 14.27 3.05
N ARG A 125 20.58 15.12 2.88
CA ARG A 125 21.65 14.91 1.89
C ARG A 125 22.32 13.53 2.05
N ARG A 126 22.61 13.12 3.29
CA ARG A 126 23.21 11.81 3.59
C ARG A 126 22.33 10.63 3.16
N SER A 127 21.01 10.77 3.28
CA SER A 127 20.06 9.76 2.81
C SER A 127 20.08 9.62 1.31
N ARG A 128 20.12 10.76 0.58
CA ARG A 128 20.23 10.78 -0.89
C ARG A 128 21.54 10.12 -1.36
N LEU A 129 22.67 10.47 -0.73
CA LEU A 129 23.97 9.87 -1.06
C LEU A 129 23.98 8.37 -0.81
N LEU A 130 23.45 7.91 0.34
CA LEU A 130 23.35 6.50 0.68
C LEU A 130 22.49 5.75 -0.34
N VAL A 131 21.28 6.23 -0.62
CA VAL A 131 20.38 5.55 -1.57
C VAL A 131 21.00 5.53 -2.97
N ARG A 132 21.55 6.65 -3.44
CA ARG A 132 22.26 6.71 -4.72
C ARG A 132 23.36 5.66 -4.84
N SER A 133 24.11 5.40 -3.76
CA SER A 133 25.16 4.36 -3.77
C SER A 133 24.63 2.92 -3.69
N LEU A 134 23.39 2.74 -3.18
CA LEU A 134 22.77 1.43 -3.05
C LEU A 134 22.07 0.94 -4.33
N LEU A 135 21.44 1.86 -5.09
CA LEU A 135 20.66 1.48 -6.27
C LEU A 135 21.49 0.67 -7.30
N PRO A 136 22.76 1.00 -7.60
CA PRO A 136 23.57 0.19 -8.53
C PRO A 136 23.90 -1.22 -8.01
N LEU A 137 23.70 -1.49 -6.72
CA LEU A 137 23.90 -2.81 -6.15
C LEU A 137 22.73 -3.75 -6.46
N ALA A 138 21.56 -3.25 -6.85
CA ALA A 138 20.44 -4.07 -7.23
C ALA A 138 20.65 -4.66 -8.64
N ASN A 139 20.31 -5.93 -8.81
CA ASN A 139 20.34 -6.60 -10.13
C ASN A 139 19.12 -6.26 -10.97
N ALA A 140 18.02 -5.91 -10.32
CA ALA A 140 16.78 -5.49 -10.96
C ALA A 140 16.04 -4.46 -10.09
N ILE A 141 15.52 -3.42 -10.75
CA ILE A 141 14.73 -2.35 -10.11
C ILE A 141 13.48 -2.12 -10.95
N SER A 142 12.34 -1.95 -10.31
CA SER A 142 11.14 -1.39 -10.92
C SER A 142 10.50 -0.35 -10.00
N TRP A 143 10.08 0.77 -10.59
CA TRP A 143 9.45 1.86 -9.86
C TRP A 143 7.93 1.76 -9.96
N ARG A 144 7.23 2.06 -8.86
CA ARG A 144 5.76 2.04 -8.84
C ARG A 144 5.12 3.34 -9.30
N ASP A 145 5.93 4.39 -9.53
CA ASP A 145 5.44 5.71 -9.93
C ASP A 145 6.50 6.50 -10.69
N PRO A 146 6.08 7.44 -11.57
CA PRO A 146 6.99 8.26 -12.36
C PRO A 146 7.87 9.19 -11.53
N ALA A 147 7.42 9.65 -10.34
CA ALA A 147 8.21 10.54 -9.49
C ALA A 147 9.44 9.82 -8.92
N SER A 148 9.27 8.55 -8.52
CA SER A 148 10.38 7.68 -8.11
C SER A 148 11.39 7.45 -9.23
N ALA A 149 10.90 7.20 -10.44
CA ALA A 149 11.76 7.03 -11.61
C ALA A 149 12.53 8.31 -11.98
N SER A 150 11.86 9.46 -11.96
CA SER A 150 12.49 10.75 -12.23
C SER A 150 13.62 11.04 -11.23
N LEU A 151 13.37 10.83 -9.94
CA LEU A 151 14.40 11.02 -8.91
C LEU A 151 15.61 10.07 -9.09
N ALA A 152 15.37 8.84 -9.53
CA ALA A 152 16.44 7.88 -9.83
C ALA A 152 17.21 8.26 -11.10
N ALA A 153 16.51 8.75 -12.14
CA ALA A 153 17.10 9.21 -13.40
C ALA A 153 18.05 10.40 -13.19
N ASP A 154 17.76 11.31 -12.26
CA ASP A 154 18.69 12.40 -11.84
C ASP A 154 20.04 11.86 -11.31
N TRP A 155 20.08 10.58 -10.95
CA TRP A 155 21.29 9.89 -10.49
C TRP A 155 21.89 8.94 -11.53
N GLY A 156 21.35 8.95 -12.75
CA GLY A 156 21.76 8.06 -13.84
C GLY A 156 21.25 6.62 -13.71
N ILE A 157 20.18 6.40 -12.95
CA ILE A 157 19.57 5.07 -12.76
C ILE A 157 18.26 5.02 -13.53
N GLU A 158 18.28 4.32 -14.65
CA GLU A 158 17.10 4.03 -15.46
C GLU A 158 16.55 2.65 -15.11
N ALA A 159 15.24 2.55 -14.87
CA ALA A 159 14.55 1.30 -14.59
C ALA A 159 13.08 1.37 -15.00
N PRO A 160 12.44 0.25 -15.33
CA PRO A 160 11.05 0.20 -15.72
C PRO A 160 10.11 0.82 -14.67
N VAL A 161 9.10 1.53 -15.17
CA VAL A 161 8.04 2.14 -14.34
C VAL A 161 6.76 1.38 -14.58
N GLY A 162 6.13 0.94 -13.50
CA GLY A 162 4.77 0.42 -13.50
C GLY A 162 3.84 1.33 -12.70
N THR A 163 2.73 0.76 -12.29
CA THR A 163 1.86 1.33 -11.25
C THR A 163 2.09 0.62 -9.92
N ASP A 164 1.38 1.01 -8.87
CA ASP A 164 1.51 0.33 -7.58
C ASP A 164 1.24 -1.18 -7.73
N PRO A 165 2.10 -2.07 -7.20
CA PRO A 165 1.92 -3.51 -7.37
C PRO A 165 0.58 -4.06 -6.87
N VAL A 166 -0.10 -3.39 -5.92
CA VAL A 166 -1.41 -3.80 -5.41
C VAL A 166 -2.45 -3.89 -6.53
N TRP A 167 -2.30 -3.18 -7.65
CA TRP A 167 -3.12 -3.36 -8.84
C TRP A 167 -3.06 -4.78 -9.44
N GLY A 168 -2.09 -5.59 -9.03
CA GLY A 168 -1.98 -7.01 -9.40
C GLY A 168 -3.01 -7.93 -8.72
N LEU A 169 -3.70 -7.48 -7.68
CA LEU A 169 -4.77 -8.26 -7.04
C LEU A 169 -5.94 -8.49 -8.01
N ALA A 170 -6.68 -9.58 -7.76
CA ALA A 170 -7.88 -9.89 -8.53
C ALA A 170 -8.98 -8.84 -8.26
N PRO A 171 -9.58 -8.23 -9.29
CA PRO A 171 -10.66 -7.29 -9.11
C PRO A 171 -11.93 -7.98 -8.60
N ARG A 172 -12.83 -7.21 -7.99
CA ARG A 172 -14.17 -7.66 -7.62
C ARG A 172 -15.22 -6.98 -8.49
N ALA A 173 -16.38 -7.58 -8.57
CA ALA A 173 -17.54 -6.93 -9.18
C ALA A 173 -18.25 -6.08 -8.12
N TRP A 174 -18.44 -4.80 -8.42
CA TRP A 174 -19.17 -3.91 -7.54
C TRP A 174 -20.67 -4.24 -7.52
N GLN A 175 -21.23 -4.28 -6.31
CA GLN A 175 -22.65 -4.59 -6.04
C GLN A 175 -23.23 -3.60 -5.01
N GLY A 176 -22.48 -2.53 -4.71
CA GLY A 176 -22.74 -1.63 -3.58
C GLY A 176 -23.77 -0.53 -3.83
N LYS A 177 -24.59 -0.61 -4.89
CA LYS A 177 -25.64 0.40 -5.10
C LYS A 177 -26.57 0.45 -3.89
N GLY A 178 -26.68 1.64 -3.28
CA GLY A 178 -27.48 1.78 -2.07
C GLY A 178 -26.81 1.31 -0.79
N GLY A 179 -25.58 0.79 -0.84
CA GLY A 179 -24.80 0.33 0.30
C GLY A 179 -24.25 1.45 1.18
N PRO A 180 -23.44 1.13 2.20
CA PRO A 180 -22.86 2.10 3.11
C PRO A 180 -21.82 3.00 2.42
N ILE A 181 -21.52 4.14 3.05
CA ILE A 181 -20.32 4.94 2.77
C ILE A 181 -19.20 4.36 3.62
N VAL A 182 -18.08 3.95 3.00
CA VAL A 182 -16.93 3.36 3.72
C VAL A 182 -15.79 4.36 3.80
N LEU A 183 -15.24 4.55 5.01
CA LEU A 183 -14.15 5.48 5.29
C LEU A 183 -12.85 4.72 5.57
N CYS A 184 -11.79 5.04 4.83
CA CYS A 184 -10.42 4.65 5.17
C CYS A 184 -9.65 5.88 5.64
N TRP A 185 -10.11 6.46 6.76
CA TRP A 185 -9.54 7.68 7.33
C TRP A 185 -8.52 7.37 8.40
N ARG A 186 -7.68 8.35 8.69
CA ARG A 186 -6.63 8.23 9.69
C ARG A 186 -6.33 9.56 10.37
N PRO A 187 -5.81 9.57 11.59
CA PRO A 187 -5.23 10.76 12.20
C PRO A 187 -4.07 11.28 11.35
N VAL A 188 -4.04 12.58 11.11
CA VAL A 188 -2.94 13.27 10.39
C VAL A 188 -2.66 14.62 11.04
N ALA A 189 -1.44 15.11 10.91
CA ALA A 189 -1.03 16.38 11.51
C ALA A 189 -1.85 17.59 11.03
N GLN A 190 -2.39 17.52 9.79
CA GLN A 190 -3.21 18.57 9.19
C GLN A 190 -4.64 18.62 9.74
N LEU A 191 -5.12 17.53 10.37
CA LEU A 191 -6.46 17.43 10.93
C LEU A 191 -6.37 17.15 12.43
N GLN A 192 -6.29 18.22 13.23
CA GLN A 192 -6.30 18.13 14.69
C GLN A 192 -7.45 18.98 15.25
N GLY A 193 -8.13 18.46 16.29
CA GLY A 193 -9.25 19.15 16.93
C GLY A 193 -10.29 19.59 15.92
N THR A 194 -10.68 20.84 15.97
CA THR A 194 -11.76 21.41 15.12
C THR A 194 -11.47 21.40 13.61
N ALA A 195 -10.24 21.11 13.17
CA ALA A 195 -9.92 20.98 11.75
C ALA A 195 -10.66 19.81 11.07
N TRP A 196 -11.14 18.83 11.84
CA TRP A 196 -12.01 17.75 11.36
C TRP A 196 -13.44 18.21 11.05
N ALA A 197 -13.94 19.26 11.73
CA ALA A 197 -15.34 19.65 11.71
C ALA A 197 -15.92 19.86 10.29
N PRO A 198 -15.26 20.53 9.33
CA PRO A 198 -15.84 20.71 7.99
C PRO A 198 -15.97 19.40 7.21
N TYR A 199 -15.07 18.43 7.42
CA TYR A 199 -15.13 17.12 6.77
C TYR A 199 -16.22 16.24 7.38
N LEU A 200 -16.34 16.24 8.70
CA LEU A 200 -17.40 15.53 9.42
C LEU A 200 -18.78 16.10 9.11
N LYS A 201 -18.91 17.43 8.99
CA LYS A 201 -20.15 18.09 8.57
C LYS A 201 -20.54 17.72 7.14
N ALA A 202 -19.59 17.69 6.22
CA ALA A 202 -19.85 17.29 4.83
C ALA A 202 -20.28 15.82 4.76
N LEU A 203 -19.65 14.94 5.56
CA LEU A 203 -20.00 13.52 5.67
C LEU A 203 -21.41 13.34 6.28
N ASP A 204 -21.74 14.09 7.34
CA ASP A 204 -23.07 14.08 7.95
C ASP A 204 -24.18 14.48 6.96
N GLN A 205 -23.93 15.54 6.20
CA GLN A 205 -24.85 15.98 5.14
C GLN A 205 -25.03 14.91 4.07
N LEU A 206 -23.93 14.35 3.57
CA LEU A 206 -23.96 13.29 2.56
C LEU A 206 -24.73 12.07 3.05
N ALA A 207 -24.37 11.54 4.25
CA ALA A 207 -24.99 10.33 4.80
C ALA A 207 -26.48 10.53 5.06
N ALA A 208 -26.88 11.72 5.51
CA ALA A 208 -28.30 12.04 5.74
C ALA A 208 -29.08 12.20 4.44
N ASN A 209 -28.55 12.94 3.45
CA ASN A 209 -29.22 13.18 2.17
C ASN A 209 -29.43 11.87 1.40
N ALA A 210 -28.42 11.00 1.42
CA ALA A 210 -28.47 9.73 0.71
C ALA A 210 -29.11 8.59 1.52
N ASP A 211 -29.43 8.81 2.79
CA ASP A 211 -29.89 7.82 3.76
C ASP A 211 -28.99 6.58 3.81
N ARG A 212 -27.69 6.81 4.12
CA ARG A 212 -26.66 5.75 4.17
C ARG A 212 -26.07 5.60 5.56
N ALA A 213 -25.75 4.35 5.91
CA ALA A 213 -24.86 4.04 7.01
C ALA A 213 -23.41 4.43 6.65
N VAL A 214 -22.60 4.71 7.66
CA VAL A 214 -21.19 5.06 7.52
C VAL A 214 -20.34 4.00 8.23
N LEU A 215 -19.49 3.31 7.47
CA LEU A 215 -18.60 2.28 7.96
C LEU A 215 -17.19 2.86 8.05
N TRP A 216 -16.63 2.96 9.25
CA TRP A 216 -15.24 3.32 9.50
C TRP A 216 -14.39 2.07 9.45
N LEU A 217 -13.53 1.96 8.44
CA LEU A 217 -12.68 0.80 8.19
C LEU A 217 -11.22 1.17 8.47
N PRO A 218 -10.67 0.83 9.66
CA PRO A 218 -9.25 1.03 9.97
C PRO A 218 -8.39 0.26 8.98
N PHE A 219 -7.54 0.97 8.25
CA PHE A 219 -6.68 0.36 7.22
C PHE A 219 -5.32 -0.06 7.78
N HIS A 220 -4.88 0.61 8.82
CA HIS A 220 -3.72 0.26 9.65
C HIS A 220 -4.18 0.25 11.10
N LEU A 221 -4.35 -0.94 11.69
CA LEU A 221 -4.99 -1.08 13.00
C LEU A 221 -4.31 -0.22 14.08
N ASP A 222 -2.97 -0.30 14.21
CA ASP A 222 -2.22 0.45 15.22
C ASP A 222 -2.35 2.00 15.09
N GLN A 223 -2.86 2.53 13.97
CA GLN A 223 -2.91 3.96 13.68
C GLN A 223 -4.30 4.52 13.46
N ASP A 224 -5.23 3.71 12.94
CA ASP A 224 -6.53 4.18 12.45
C ASP A 224 -7.68 3.72 13.33
N GLN A 225 -7.51 2.62 14.07
CA GLN A 225 -8.54 2.06 14.94
C GLN A 225 -8.88 3.04 16.07
N GLY A 226 -10.18 3.16 16.38
CA GLY A 226 -10.69 4.04 17.42
C GLY A 226 -10.78 5.52 17.02
N LEU A 227 -10.54 5.87 15.73
CA LEU A 227 -10.64 7.25 15.27
C LEU A 227 -12.04 7.83 15.47
N LEU A 228 -13.09 7.05 15.18
CA LEU A 228 -14.48 7.48 15.40
C LEU A 228 -14.75 7.83 16.86
N GLU A 229 -14.35 6.94 17.77
CA GLU A 229 -14.53 7.15 19.21
C GLU A 229 -13.76 8.36 19.73
N ALA A 230 -12.50 8.54 19.27
CA ALA A 230 -11.68 9.68 19.63
C ALA A 230 -12.31 11.01 19.18
N LEU A 231 -12.77 11.10 17.94
CA LEU A 231 -13.44 12.30 17.43
C LEU A 231 -14.77 12.58 18.14
N ASN A 232 -15.51 11.53 18.48
CA ASN A 232 -16.75 11.66 19.24
C ASN A 232 -16.51 12.13 20.68
N ALA A 233 -15.47 11.62 21.35
CA ALA A 233 -15.08 12.06 22.68
C ALA A 233 -14.65 13.54 22.72
N GLU A 234 -14.09 14.05 21.63
CA GLU A 234 -13.78 15.48 21.45
C GLU A 234 -15.02 16.33 21.10
N GLY A 235 -16.22 15.74 20.98
CA GLY A 235 -17.45 16.43 20.60
C GLY A 235 -17.51 16.92 19.15
N LEU A 236 -16.70 16.35 18.27
CA LEU A 236 -16.58 16.78 16.88
C LEU A 236 -17.55 16.07 15.93
N VAL A 237 -18.00 14.86 16.31
CA VAL A 237 -18.91 14.05 15.46
C VAL A 237 -20.36 14.54 15.68
N PRO A 238 -21.08 14.99 14.63
CA PRO A 238 -22.50 15.29 14.75
C PRO A 238 -23.31 14.09 15.25
N SER A 239 -24.28 14.28 16.15
CA SER A 239 -25.05 13.19 16.74
C SER A 239 -25.71 12.29 15.69
N ARG A 240 -26.30 12.91 14.64
CA ARG A 240 -26.92 12.19 13.53
C ARG A 240 -25.93 11.33 12.74
N LEU A 241 -24.67 11.81 12.57
CA LEU A 241 -23.60 11.04 11.94
C LEU A 241 -23.16 9.88 12.84
N MET A 242 -23.06 10.10 14.16
CA MET A 242 -22.70 9.06 15.12
C MET A 242 -23.70 7.91 15.12
N GLU A 243 -25.00 8.21 15.07
CA GLU A 243 -26.07 7.21 15.01
C GLU A 243 -26.02 6.31 13.77
N ARG A 244 -25.44 6.82 12.67
CA ARG A 244 -25.27 6.10 11.39
C ARG A 244 -23.92 5.43 11.25
N SER A 245 -22.99 5.70 12.18
CA SER A 245 -21.58 5.28 12.08
C SER A 245 -21.30 4.05 12.94
N HIS A 246 -20.49 3.15 12.39
CA HIS A 246 -19.86 2.07 13.16
C HIS A 246 -18.47 1.78 12.62
N GLU A 247 -17.59 1.27 13.47
CA GLU A 247 -16.25 0.86 13.08
C GLU A 247 -16.22 -0.65 12.85
N LEU A 248 -15.58 -1.08 11.76
CA LEU A 248 -15.36 -2.47 11.42
C LEU A 248 -13.90 -2.69 11.04
N ALA A 249 -13.15 -3.36 11.89
CA ALA A 249 -11.83 -3.84 11.54
C ALA A 249 -11.95 -5.13 10.70
N VAL A 250 -11.14 -5.23 9.68
CA VAL A 250 -11.02 -6.42 8.83
C VAL A 250 -9.59 -6.95 8.88
N ASP A 251 -9.45 -8.26 8.77
CA ASP A 251 -8.16 -8.91 9.02
C ASP A 251 -7.27 -8.99 7.78
N ASP A 252 -7.84 -8.89 6.58
CA ASP A 252 -7.09 -9.08 5.34
C ASP A 252 -7.59 -8.21 4.17
N PRO A 253 -6.78 -8.06 3.10
CA PRO A 253 -7.16 -7.28 1.91
C PRO A 253 -8.39 -7.83 1.17
N ALA A 254 -8.66 -9.14 1.21
CA ALA A 254 -9.81 -9.73 0.53
C ALA A 254 -11.11 -9.32 1.23
N ALA A 255 -11.13 -9.33 2.58
CA ALA A 255 -12.26 -8.82 3.36
C ALA A 255 -12.48 -7.32 3.13
N ALA A 256 -11.40 -6.52 3.02
CA ALA A 256 -11.54 -5.10 2.66
C ALA A 256 -12.14 -4.91 1.26
N LEU A 257 -11.71 -5.70 0.28
CA LEU A 257 -12.27 -5.69 -1.08
C LEU A 257 -13.76 -6.03 -1.08
N GLU A 258 -14.22 -6.96 -0.22
CA GLU A 258 -15.64 -7.30 -0.09
C GLU A 258 -16.45 -6.13 0.49
N GLN A 259 -15.94 -5.47 1.54
CA GLN A 259 -16.58 -4.29 2.10
C GLN A 259 -16.69 -3.17 1.04
N PHE A 260 -15.62 -2.95 0.27
CA PHE A 260 -15.63 -1.95 -0.80
C PHE A 260 -16.57 -2.33 -1.95
N ALA A 261 -16.63 -3.61 -2.34
CA ALA A 261 -17.55 -4.06 -3.38
C ALA A 261 -19.03 -3.85 -3.00
N GLY A 262 -19.34 -3.85 -1.70
CA GLY A 262 -20.66 -3.53 -1.15
C GLY A 262 -20.89 -2.06 -0.82
N ALA A 263 -19.92 -1.17 -1.05
CA ALA A 263 -20.02 0.25 -0.69
C ALA A 263 -20.65 1.10 -1.81
N SER A 264 -21.51 2.05 -1.44
CA SER A 264 -22.01 3.07 -2.37
C SER A 264 -20.97 4.15 -2.69
N LEU A 265 -20.03 4.36 -1.77
CA LEU A 265 -18.89 5.28 -1.90
C LEU A 265 -17.80 4.90 -0.92
N VAL A 266 -16.54 4.95 -1.35
CA VAL A 266 -15.36 4.83 -0.48
C VAL A 266 -14.64 6.16 -0.41
N LEU A 267 -14.48 6.72 0.79
CA LEU A 267 -13.71 7.94 1.04
C LEU A 267 -12.37 7.57 1.67
N ALA A 268 -11.28 7.71 0.92
CA ALA A 268 -9.99 7.20 1.33
C ALA A 268 -8.94 8.29 1.55
N MET A 269 -8.25 8.23 2.70
CA MET A 269 -7.00 8.94 2.99
C MET A 269 -5.78 8.01 2.81
N ARG A 270 -6.00 6.72 2.72
CA ARG A 270 -4.97 5.70 2.54
C ARG A 270 -4.82 5.34 1.07
N LEU A 271 -3.56 5.35 0.56
CA LEU A 271 -3.25 5.01 -0.84
C LEU A 271 -3.85 3.65 -1.25
N HIS A 272 -3.54 2.61 -0.47
CA HIS A 272 -4.00 1.27 -0.81
C HIS A 272 -5.51 1.09 -0.56
N GLY A 273 -6.10 1.86 0.37
CA GLY A 273 -7.57 1.93 0.51
C GLY A 273 -8.24 2.43 -0.77
N LEU A 274 -7.68 3.47 -1.38
CA LEU A 274 -8.17 4.00 -2.66
C LEU A 274 -7.97 3.00 -3.82
N ILE A 275 -6.81 2.34 -3.88
CA ILE A 275 -6.52 1.33 -4.90
C ILE A 275 -7.47 0.12 -4.77
N LEU A 276 -7.65 -0.40 -3.56
CA LEU A 276 -8.56 -1.52 -3.33
C LEU A 276 -10.01 -1.16 -3.61
N ALA A 277 -10.45 0.06 -3.28
CA ALA A 277 -11.78 0.54 -3.65
C ALA A 277 -11.99 0.52 -5.16
N ALA A 278 -11.03 1.02 -5.93
CA ALA A 278 -11.09 1.00 -7.39
C ALA A 278 -11.02 -0.42 -7.97
N LEU A 279 -10.23 -1.33 -7.38
CA LEU A 279 -10.19 -2.76 -7.73
C LEU A 279 -11.49 -3.48 -7.42
N ALA A 280 -12.21 -3.07 -6.38
CA ALA A 280 -13.55 -3.54 -6.07
C ALA A 280 -14.62 -2.93 -7.00
N GLY A 281 -14.23 -2.05 -7.94
CA GLY A 281 -15.14 -1.32 -8.80
C GLY A 281 -16.01 -0.31 -8.06
N ALA A 282 -15.71 -0.02 -6.78
CA ALA A 282 -16.51 0.87 -5.95
C ALA A 282 -16.32 2.34 -6.34
N PRO A 283 -17.38 3.16 -6.33
CA PRO A 283 -17.25 4.60 -6.35
C PRO A 283 -16.29 5.06 -5.27
N CYS A 284 -15.35 5.95 -5.59
CA CYS A 284 -14.35 6.38 -4.62
C CYS A 284 -13.98 7.84 -4.78
N ALA A 285 -13.58 8.48 -3.67
CA ALA A 285 -13.00 9.81 -3.64
C ALA A 285 -11.86 9.87 -2.62
N ALA A 286 -10.89 10.73 -2.87
CA ALA A 286 -9.70 10.84 -2.05
C ALA A 286 -9.71 12.11 -1.18
N LEU A 287 -9.28 11.95 0.08
CA LEU A 287 -8.83 13.03 0.95
C LEU A 287 -7.31 12.90 1.09
N SER A 288 -6.56 13.84 0.50
CA SER A 288 -5.12 13.69 0.38
C SER A 288 -4.35 14.62 1.31
N TYR A 289 -3.52 14.03 2.14
CA TYR A 289 -2.47 14.68 2.92
C TYR A 289 -1.06 14.34 2.36
N ASP A 290 -0.97 13.40 1.41
CA ASP A 290 0.27 12.84 0.86
C ASP A 290 0.20 12.87 -0.68
N PRO A 291 1.23 13.36 -1.39
CA PRO A 291 1.27 13.38 -2.85
C PRO A 291 0.95 12.05 -3.54
N LYS A 292 1.23 10.91 -2.88
CA LYS A 292 0.95 9.58 -3.43
C LYS A 292 -0.55 9.30 -3.55
N VAL A 293 -1.33 9.74 -2.56
CA VAL A 293 -2.81 9.61 -2.60
C VAL A 293 -3.38 10.48 -3.71
N ALA A 294 -2.89 11.72 -3.84
CA ALA A 294 -3.28 12.62 -4.92
C ALA A 294 -2.94 12.06 -6.31
N ALA A 295 -1.74 11.49 -6.47
CA ALA A 295 -1.32 10.83 -7.71
C ALA A 295 -2.22 9.64 -8.07
N ALA A 296 -2.57 8.80 -7.08
CA ALA A 296 -3.48 7.67 -7.28
C ALA A 296 -4.89 8.13 -7.64
N ALA A 297 -5.43 9.15 -6.97
CA ALA A 297 -6.74 9.71 -7.30
C ALA A 297 -6.80 10.22 -8.75
N LYS A 298 -5.75 10.93 -9.18
CA LYS A 298 -5.60 11.39 -10.59
C LYS A 298 -5.51 10.21 -11.56
N ALA A 299 -4.75 9.19 -11.21
CA ALA A 299 -4.60 7.99 -12.03
C ALA A 299 -5.91 7.21 -12.16
N ILE A 300 -6.69 7.08 -11.10
CA ILE A 300 -8.03 6.46 -11.10
C ILE A 300 -9.05 7.36 -11.80
N GLY A 301 -8.89 8.68 -11.73
CA GLY A 301 -9.84 9.67 -12.22
C GLY A 301 -11.00 9.91 -11.25
N CYS A 302 -10.78 9.74 -9.96
CA CYS A 302 -11.76 10.00 -8.93
C CYS A 302 -11.59 11.40 -8.31
N PRO A 303 -12.64 11.96 -7.67
CA PRO A 303 -12.56 13.24 -6.99
C PRO A 303 -11.48 13.27 -5.92
N LEU A 304 -10.83 14.42 -5.79
CA LEU A 304 -9.72 14.66 -4.87
C LEU A 304 -9.96 15.95 -4.07
N GLN A 305 -9.83 15.86 -2.76
CA GLN A 305 -9.71 17.00 -1.84
C GLN A 305 -8.33 17.00 -1.20
N LEU A 306 -7.57 18.08 -1.36
CA LEU A 306 -6.29 18.28 -0.68
C LEU A 306 -6.53 18.88 0.71
N LEU A 307 -5.98 18.27 1.76
CA LEU A 307 -6.19 18.76 3.13
C LEU A 307 -5.50 20.10 3.40
N GLY A 308 -4.41 20.40 2.72
CA GLY A 308 -3.67 21.66 2.86
C GLY A 308 -4.38 22.89 2.30
N GLU A 309 -5.41 22.71 1.49
CA GLU A 309 -6.20 23.81 0.88
C GLU A 309 -7.46 24.15 1.68
N GLY A 310 -7.69 23.48 2.82
CA GLY A 310 -8.95 23.55 3.55
C GLY A 310 -10.07 22.76 2.88
N ALA A 311 -11.19 22.58 3.59
CA ALA A 311 -12.33 21.84 3.04
C ALA A 311 -13.06 22.67 1.99
N ASN A 312 -13.32 22.09 0.83
CA ASN A 312 -14.14 22.69 -0.20
C ASN A 312 -15.58 22.91 0.35
N PRO A 313 -16.16 24.11 0.25
CA PRO A 313 -17.54 24.35 0.71
C PRO A 313 -18.59 23.44 0.05
N SER A 314 -18.32 22.94 -1.15
CA SER A 314 -19.18 22.03 -1.91
C SER A 314 -18.77 20.55 -1.74
N LEU A 315 -18.00 20.21 -0.71
CA LEU A 315 -17.45 18.85 -0.55
C LEU A 315 -18.54 17.78 -0.44
N ALA A 316 -19.62 18.04 0.29
CA ALA A 316 -20.76 17.13 0.38
C ALA A 316 -21.39 16.87 -1.01
N ALA A 317 -21.61 17.92 -1.80
CA ALA A 317 -22.16 17.80 -3.15
C ALA A 317 -21.22 17.06 -4.11
N LEU A 318 -19.89 17.27 -3.97
CA LEU A 318 -18.89 16.52 -4.74
C LEU A 318 -18.95 15.03 -4.44
N TRP A 319 -19.03 14.65 -3.17
CA TRP A 319 -19.16 13.26 -2.77
C TRP A 319 -20.52 12.66 -3.18
N GLU A 320 -21.61 13.42 -3.02
CA GLU A 320 -22.95 13.01 -3.45
C GLU A 320 -22.99 12.74 -4.96
N SER A 321 -22.34 13.58 -5.76
CA SER A 321 -22.24 13.36 -7.21
C SER A 321 -21.42 12.10 -7.59
N THR A 322 -20.66 11.55 -6.65
CA THR A 322 -19.82 10.35 -6.83
C THR A 322 -20.53 9.07 -6.37
N LEU A 323 -21.56 9.21 -5.52
CA LEU A 323 -22.35 8.06 -5.05
C LEU A 323 -22.83 7.20 -6.22
N ASP A 324 -22.72 5.87 -6.05
CA ASP A 324 -23.19 4.89 -7.01
C ASP A 324 -22.63 5.05 -8.45
N ARG A 325 -21.49 5.76 -8.60
CA ARG A 325 -20.80 5.97 -9.88
C ARG A 325 -19.40 5.35 -9.86
N PRO A 326 -19.26 4.10 -10.29
CA PRO A 326 -17.98 3.41 -10.36
C PRO A 326 -16.92 4.13 -11.21
N PRO A 327 -15.62 3.92 -10.91
CA PRO A 327 -14.54 4.39 -11.77
C PRO A 327 -14.60 3.71 -13.13
N LEU A 328 -14.02 4.33 -14.15
CA LEU A 328 -13.99 3.77 -15.50
C LEU A 328 -13.20 2.45 -15.51
N SER A 329 -13.86 1.37 -15.90
CA SER A 329 -13.27 0.02 -15.93
C SER A 329 -12.02 -0.07 -16.83
N GLU A 330 -11.99 0.66 -17.93
CA GLU A 330 -10.83 0.73 -18.83
C GLU A 330 -9.60 1.32 -18.13
N ARG A 331 -9.80 2.31 -17.26
CA ARG A 331 -8.73 2.96 -16.50
C ARG A 331 -8.15 2.02 -15.46
N VAL A 332 -9.02 1.32 -14.74
CA VAL A 332 -8.60 0.27 -13.79
C VAL A 332 -7.85 -0.86 -14.52
N ALA A 333 -8.36 -1.30 -15.67
CA ALA A 333 -7.71 -2.32 -16.48
C ALA A 333 -6.33 -1.87 -16.99
N TRP A 334 -6.17 -0.59 -17.36
CA TRP A 334 -4.88 -0.03 -17.74
C TRP A 334 -3.91 -0.04 -16.56
N LEU A 335 -4.31 0.47 -15.37
CA LEU A 335 -3.49 0.48 -14.16
C LEU A 335 -3.01 -0.93 -13.80
N ARG A 336 -3.88 -1.92 -13.91
CA ARG A 336 -3.55 -3.33 -13.68
C ARG A 336 -2.53 -3.89 -14.69
N ARG A 337 -2.63 -3.53 -15.97
CA ARG A 337 -1.64 -3.94 -16.98
C ARG A 337 -0.26 -3.36 -16.70
N GLU A 338 -0.19 -2.08 -16.34
CA GLU A 338 1.08 -1.43 -16.01
C GLU A 338 1.77 -2.07 -14.78
N ALA A 339 0.99 -2.57 -13.81
CA ALA A 339 1.53 -3.28 -12.65
C ALA A 339 2.23 -4.60 -13.00
N LEU A 340 1.91 -5.22 -14.16
CA LEU A 340 2.59 -6.44 -14.62
C LEU A 340 4.08 -6.23 -14.91
N THR A 341 4.52 -5.00 -15.10
CA THR A 341 5.95 -4.63 -15.23
C THR A 341 6.79 -5.23 -14.10
N HIS A 342 6.28 -5.20 -12.87
CA HIS A 342 6.97 -5.73 -11.69
C HIS A 342 7.07 -7.25 -11.72
N GLN A 343 6.01 -7.93 -12.16
CA GLN A 343 5.98 -9.39 -12.32
C GLN A 343 6.99 -9.86 -13.38
N HIS A 344 7.02 -9.20 -14.53
CA HIS A 344 7.94 -9.55 -15.61
C HIS A 344 9.39 -9.40 -15.15
N LEU A 345 9.72 -8.30 -14.46
CA LEU A 345 11.04 -8.06 -13.93
C LEU A 345 11.45 -9.13 -12.90
N LEU A 346 10.58 -9.44 -11.94
CA LEU A 346 10.81 -10.41 -10.89
C LEU A 346 11.06 -11.81 -11.48
N ARG A 347 10.19 -12.25 -12.39
CA ARG A 347 10.31 -13.55 -13.04
C ARG A 347 11.58 -13.66 -13.86
N ARG A 348 11.95 -12.63 -14.63
CA ARG A 348 13.20 -12.59 -15.38
C ARG A 348 14.43 -12.72 -14.46
N LEU A 349 14.45 -11.99 -13.33
CA LEU A 349 15.57 -12.06 -12.38
C LEU A 349 15.68 -13.42 -11.73
N LEU A 350 14.55 -14.05 -11.37
CA LEU A 350 14.53 -15.32 -10.64
C LEU A 350 14.54 -16.54 -11.56
N SER A 351 14.48 -16.37 -12.89
CA SER A 351 14.59 -17.46 -13.86
C SER A 351 15.97 -18.14 -13.80
N PRO A 352 16.06 -19.44 -14.15
CA PRO A 352 17.33 -20.19 -14.15
C PRO A 352 18.38 -19.66 -15.12
N GLU A 353 17.95 -18.97 -16.19
CA GLU A 353 18.77 -18.45 -17.29
C GLU A 353 19.23 -16.98 -17.08
N GLY A 354 18.95 -16.39 -15.93
CA GLY A 354 19.28 -14.99 -15.61
C GLY A 354 20.57 -14.81 -14.82
#